data_df921e6673afd5d9b6108ba21691cab3
#
_entry.id   df921e6673afd5d9b6108ba21691cab3
#
_cell.length_a   1.000
_cell.length_b   1.000
_cell.length_c   1.000
_cell.angle_alpha   90.00
_cell.angle_beta   90.00
_cell.angle_gamma   90.00
#
_symmetry.space_group_name_H-M   'P 1'
#
loop_
_entity.id
_entity.type
_entity.pdbx_description
1 polymer ?
#
loop_
_entity_poly.entity_id
_entity_poly.type
_entity_poly.pdbx_seq_one_letter_code
_entity_poly.pdbx_strand_id
1 'polypeptide(L)'
;MHVMKKGILYAVVASVLWAMVNPFIKQGLSYDFSPMNFAGLRFTVVGIILFAYTWHRGMWREIMQHRRLFGNLILINMFMGYTAFYFGVDFVSGAISSIVMGLTPLINVLLAHLVASNDRLNRYKVVSLAVSLAGLLLIVGTGSDGSPLDWRGIGGIVLLLACILFQGYSAISVSEDKGKVDPIFLNAVQMFFGGLLIYGVGIAAEGFHPFWAKPVGFYASLGVLVFISVFAFSFWFMALRTEGTKVSDINMCRLINPVLGAVLSWIMLPGEYPDFSTVAGMAVIVSSLVIYFRGETIVQRWRLRRH
;
A
#
# COMPACT_ATOMS: atom_id res chain seq x y z
N MET A 1 -18.27 16.99 16.88
CA MET A 1 -18.56 15.53 16.85
C MET A 1 -19.05 15.02 15.49
N HIS A 2 -19.91 15.71 14.76
CA HIS A 2 -20.42 15.25 13.45
C HIS A 2 -19.36 15.33 12.32
N VAL A 3 -18.51 16.36 12.31
CA VAL A 3 -17.43 16.56 11.32
C VAL A 3 -16.32 15.52 11.49
N MET A 4 -15.89 15.23 12.73
CA MET A 4 -14.89 14.19 13.03
C MET A 4 -15.34 12.80 12.57
N LYS A 5 -16.66 12.49 12.63
CA LYS A 5 -17.22 11.26 12.10
C LYS A 5 -17.07 11.13 10.58
N LYS A 6 -17.14 12.24 9.82
CA LYS A 6 -16.97 12.26 8.37
C LYS A 6 -15.52 11.92 7.96
N GLY A 7 -14.52 12.50 8.64
CA GLY A 7 -13.12 12.20 8.35
C GLY A 7 -12.77 10.72 8.60
N ILE A 8 -13.28 10.14 9.69
CA ILE A 8 -13.10 8.71 9.96
C ILE A 8 -13.83 7.87 8.91
N LEU A 9 -15.03 8.25 8.48
CA LEU A 9 -15.76 7.54 7.42
C LEU A 9 -14.97 7.52 6.11
N TYR A 10 -14.42 8.65 5.69
CA TYR A 10 -13.57 8.72 4.49
C TYR A 10 -12.34 7.81 4.62
N ALA A 11 -11.68 7.79 5.79
CA ALA A 11 -10.53 6.93 6.04
C ALA A 11 -10.89 5.43 6.01
N VAL A 12 -12.04 5.06 6.56
CA VAL A 12 -12.57 3.68 6.50
C VAL A 12 -12.86 3.28 5.07
N VAL A 13 -13.56 4.12 4.28
CA VAL A 13 -13.85 3.85 2.87
C VAL A 13 -12.55 3.68 2.08
N ALA A 14 -11.58 4.57 2.25
CA ALA A 14 -10.27 4.45 1.60
C ALA A 14 -9.56 3.15 1.98
N SER A 15 -9.59 2.76 3.25
CA SER A 15 -8.97 1.52 3.74
C SER A 15 -9.65 0.28 3.19
N VAL A 16 -10.97 0.25 3.14
CA VAL A 16 -11.74 -0.85 2.52
C VAL A 16 -11.38 -0.99 1.04
N LEU A 17 -11.33 0.12 0.31
CA LEU A 17 -10.92 0.11 -1.09
C LEU A 17 -9.49 -0.43 -1.27
N TRP A 18 -8.53 0.01 -0.43
CA TRP A 18 -7.16 -0.49 -0.51
C TRP A 18 -7.03 -1.97 -0.12
N ALA A 19 -7.86 -2.47 0.79
CA ALA A 19 -7.87 -3.90 1.13
C ALA A 19 -8.22 -4.80 -0.07
N MET A 20 -9.00 -4.29 -1.02
CA MET A 20 -9.35 -5.02 -2.24
C MET A 20 -8.20 -5.11 -3.27
N VAL A 21 -7.14 -4.31 -3.14
CA VAL A 21 -6.09 -4.19 -4.17
C VAL A 21 -5.39 -5.52 -4.45
N ASN A 22 -4.91 -6.20 -3.40
CA ASN A 22 -4.12 -7.44 -3.56
C ASN A 22 -4.92 -8.59 -4.19
N PRO A 23 -6.17 -8.90 -3.73
CA PRO A 23 -7.00 -9.91 -4.37
C PRO A 23 -7.25 -9.63 -5.85
N PHE A 24 -7.58 -8.37 -6.21
CA PHE A 24 -7.85 -8.02 -7.61
C PHE A 24 -6.59 -7.99 -8.48
N ILE A 25 -5.41 -7.66 -7.94
CA ILE A 25 -4.15 -7.82 -8.67
C ILE A 25 -3.92 -9.30 -8.95
N LYS A 26 -4.01 -10.16 -7.94
CA LYS A 26 -3.81 -11.60 -8.08
C LYS A 26 -4.77 -12.20 -9.11
N GLN A 27 -6.05 -11.83 -9.03
CA GLN A 27 -7.05 -12.23 -10.02
C GLN A 27 -6.71 -11.72 -11.43
N GLY A 28 -6.27 -10.46 -11.59
CA GLY A 28 -5.88 -9.92 -12.89
C GLY A 28 -4.69 -10.63 -13.51
N LEU A 29 -3.69 -10.99 -12.69
CA LEU A 29 -2.50 -11.73 -13.13
C LEU A 29 -2.83 -13.19 -13.51
N SER A 30 -3.86 -13.79 -12.93
CA SER A 30 -4.28 -15.17 -13.26
C SER A 30 -4.77 -15.36 -14.71
N TYR A 31 -5.02 -14.26 -15.45
CA TYR A 31 -5.39 -14.28 -16.85
C TYR A 31 -4.20 -14.26 -17.81
N ASP A 32 -3.07 -14.80 -17.40
CA ASP A 32 -1.83 -14.85 -18.19
C ASP A 32 -1.42 -13.46 -18.70
N PHE A 33 -1.26 -12.56 -17.76
CA PHE A 33 -0.79 -11.20 -18.01
C PHE A 33 0.35 -10.89 -17.04
N SER A 34 1.45 -10.36 -17.57
CA SER A 34 2.66 -10.18 -16.78
C SER A 34 2.55 -9.03 -15.76
N PRO A 35 3.26 -9.13 -14.61
CA PRO A 35 3.14 -8.17 -13.51
C PRO A 35 3.42 -6.72 -13.93
N MET A 36 4.50 -6.46 -14.68
CA MET A 36 4.84 -5.09 -15.10
C MET A 36 3.86 -4.54 -16.13
N ASN A 37 3.45 -5.38 -17.11
CA ASN A 37 2.46 -4.94 -18.10
C ASN A 37 1.12 -4.61 -17.42
N PHE A 38 0.69 -5.40 -16.43
CA PHE A 38 -0.56 -5.14 -15.71
C PHE A 38 -0.48 -3.88 -14.84
N ALA A 39 0.63 -3.71 -14.11
CA ALA A 39 0.89 -2.51 -13.33
C ALA A 39 0.93 -1.26 -14.23
N GLY A 40 1.70 -1.32 -15.30
CA GLY A 40 1.88 -0.22 -16.24
C GLY A 40 0.57 0.18 -16.92
N LEU A 41 -0.21 -0.78 -17.41
CA LEU A 41 -1.53 -0.53 -18.00
C LEU A 41 -2.47 0.15 -16.99
N ARG A 42 -2.59 -0.42 -15.77
CA ARG A 42 -3.42 0.16 -14.71
C ARG A 42 -3.04 1.61 -14.41
N PHE A 43 -1.77 1.86 -14.10
CA PHE A 43 -1.34 3.18 -13.66
C PHE A 43 -1.34 4.21 -14.79
N THR A 44 -1.10 3.79 -16.04
CA THR A 44 -1.25 4.68 -17.20
C THR A 44 -2.70 5.13 -17.36
N VAL A 45 -3.66 4.21 -17.25
CA VAL A 45 -5.10 4.56 -17.34
C VAL A 45 -5.50 5.50 -16.19
N VAL A 46 -5.11 5.20 -14.95
CA VAL A 46 -5.35 6.09 -13.80
C VAL A 46 -4.69 7.44 -14.01
N GLY A 47 -3.45 7.44 -14.49
CA GLY A 47 -2.69 8.65 -14.79
C GLY A 47 -3.39 9.54 -15.82
N ILE A 48 -3.91 8.96 -16.90
CA ILE A 48 -4.69 9.68 -17.92
C ILE A 48 -5.91 10.36 -17.28
N ILE A 49 -6.69 9.63 -16.47
CA ILE A 49 -7.89 10.15 -15.81
C ILE A 49 -7.54 11.33 -14.87
N LEU A 50 -6.56 11.12 -13.99
CA LEU A 50 -6.16 12.14 -13.02
C LEU A 50 -5.46 13.32 -13.68
N PHE A 51 -4.66 13.08 -14.72
CA PHE A 51 -3.97 14.13 -15.47
C PHE A 51 -4.97 15.02 -16.23
N ALA A 52 -6.00 14.42 -16.83
CA ALA A 52 -7.09 15.16 -17.46
C ALA A 52 -7.87 16.02 -16.45
N TYR A 53 -8.09 15.50 -15.23
CA TYR A 53 -8.76 16.21 -14.15
C TYR A 53 -7.92 17.38 -13.60
N THR A 54 -6.59 17.18 -13.47
CA THR A 54 -5.68 18.18 -12.90
C THR A 54 -5.04 19.10 -13.94
N TRP A 55 -5.46 18.99 -15.21
CA TRP A 55 -4.90 19.79 -16.29
C TRP A 55 -5.09 21.30 -16.03
N HIS A 56 -3.98 22.04 -16.03
CA HIS A 56 -3.99 23.49 -15.87
C HIS A 56 -2.86 24.16 -16.66
N ARG A 57 -3.02 25.47 -16.91
CA ARG A 57 -1.97 26.24 -17.57
C ARG A 57 -0.76 26.38 -16.64
N GLY A 58 0.42 26.01 -17.14
CA GLY A 58 1.68 26.10 -16.38
C GLY A 58 2.08 24.83 -15.64
N MET A 59 1.33 23.73 -15.76
CA MET A 59 1.66 22.47 -15.11
C MET A 59 3.08 21.96 -15.43
N TRP A 60 3.55 22.15 -16.66
CA TRP A 60 4.92 21.80 -17.06
C TRP A 60 5.97 22.61 -16.30
N ARG A 61 5.71 23.89 -16.07
CA ARG A 61 6.57 24.74 -15.24
C ARG A 61 6.62 24.24 -13.79
N GLU A 62 5.49 23.86 -13.24
CA GLU A 62 5.38 23.29 -11.89
C GLU A 62 6.14 21.96 -11.78
N ILE A 63 5.99 21.05 -12.74
CA ILE A 63 6.77 19.79 -12.80
C ILE A 63 8.27 20.10 -12.83
N MET A 64 8.71 21.04 -13.66
CA MET A 64 10.12 21.39 -13.77
C MET A 64 10.67 22.08 -12.52
N GLN A 65 9.88 22.91 -11.84
CA GLN A 65 10.26 23.53 -10.57
C GLN A 65 10.45 22.49 -9.45
N HIS A 66 9.63 21.44 -9.42
CA HIS A 66 9.68 20.36 -8.44
C HIS A 66 10.26 19.04 -9.01
N ARG A 67 11.15 19.13 -10.02
CA ARG A 67 11.65 17.96 -10.77
C ARG A 67 12.28 16.86 -9.92
N ARG A 68 12.92 17.21 -8.79
CA ARG A 68 13.51 16.22 -7.86
C ARG A 68 12.42 15.41 -7.17
N LEU A 69 11.34 16.06 -6.73
CA LEU A 69 10.20 15.41 -6.10
C LEU A 69 9.50 14.50 -7.11
N PHE A 70 9.15 15.00 -8.29
CA PHE A 70 8.51 14.21 -9.33
C PHE A 70 9.40 13.06 -9.82
N GLY A 71 10.71 13.30 -9.99
CA GLY A 71 11.68 12.25 -10.33
C GLY A 71 11.73 11.14 -9.29
N ASN A 72 11.75 11.48 -7.99
CA ASN A 72 11.67 10.51 -6.90
C ASN A 72 10.36 9.71 -6.97
N LEU A 73 9.22 10.38 -7.12
CA LEU A 73 7.92 9.72 -7.18
C LEU A 73 7.78 8.80 -8.41
N ILE A 74 8.29 9.21 -9.56
CA ILE A 74 8.23 8.40 -10.79
C ILE A 74 9.18 7.20 -10.69
N LEU A 75 10.42 7.40 -10.28
CA LEU A 75 11.44 6.35 -10.31
C LEU A 75 11.40 5.45 -9.07
N ILE A 76 11.37 6.04 -7.86
CA ILE A 76 11.47 5.25 -6.63
C ILE A 76 10.09 4.72 -6.23
N ASN A 77 9.07 5.61 -6.14
CA ASN A 77 7.75 5.17 -5.71
C ASN A 77 7.05 4.30 -6.76
N MET A 78 6.94 4.83 -7.99
CA MET A 78 6.17 4.12 -9.02
C MET A 78 6.99 3.00 -9.66
N PHE A 79 8.12 3.31 -10.28
CA PHE A 79 8.85 2.29 -11.03
C PHE A 79 9.41 1.20 -10.10
N MET A 80 10.29 1.55 -9.14
CA MET A 80 10.89 0.55 -8.25
C MET A 80 9.86 -0.03 -7.26
N GLY A 81 9.06 0.83 -6.61
CA GLY A 81 8.12 0.42 -5.57
C GLY A 81 7.00 -0.46 -6.13
N TYR A 82 6.30 -0.03 -7.18
CA TYR A 82 5.19 -0.83 -7.71
C TYR A 82 5.63 -2.01 -8.55
N THR A 83 6.80 -1.97 -9.21
CA THR A 83 7.38 -3.16 -9.83
C THR A 83 7.63 -4.23 -8.77
N ALA A 84 8.30 -3.87 -7.67
CA ALA A 84 8.52 -4.79 -6.54
C ALA A 84 7.19 -5.27 -5.93
N PHE A 85 6.19 -4.39 -5.82
CA PHE A 85 4.86 -4.75 -5.31
C PHE A 85 4.17 -5.81 -6.17
N TYR A 86 4.10 -5.60 -7.49
CA TYR A 86 3.40 -6.52 -8.37
C TYR A 86 4.06 -7.89 -8.48
N PHE A 87 5.39 -7.95 -8.58
CA PHE A 87 6.12 -9.22 -8.48
C PHE A 87 5.96 -9.86 -7.10
N GLY A 88 5.99 -9.06 -6.03
CA GLY A 88 5.76 -9.55 -4.69
C GLY A 88 4.38 -10.20 -4.53
N VAL A 89 3.32 -9.54 -5.02
CA VAL A 89 1.96 -10.10 -5.04
C VAL A 89 1.85 -11.33 -5.94
N ASP A 90 2.58 -11.38 -7.06
CA ASP A 90 2.59 -12.56 -7.94
C ASP A 90 3.21 -13.78 -7.26
N PHE A 91 4.26 -13.60 -6.47
CA PHE A 91 5.05 -14.67 -5.86
C PHE A 91 4.45 -15.27 -4.59
N VAL A 92 3.54 -14.56 -3.91
CA VAL A 92 2.86 -15.06 -2.70
C VAL A 92 1.35 -15.08 -2.88
N SER A 93 0.62 -15.65 -1.92
CA SER A 93 -0.84 -15.58 -1.91
C SER A 93 -1.33 -14.15 -1.70
N GLY A 94 -2.56 -13.85 -2.16
CA GLY A 94 -3.19 -12.55 -1.95
C GLY A 94 -3.37 -12.23 -0.46
N ALA A 95 -3.65 -13.26 0.36
CA ALA A 95 -3.73 -13.14 1.80
C ALA A 95 -2.38 -12.73 2.42
N ILE A 96 -1.29 -13.45 2.12
CA ILE A 96 0.07 -13.13 2.61
C ILE A 96 0.49 -11.73 2.17
N SER A 97 0.28 -11.37 0.90
CA SER A 97 0.63 -10.03 0.41
C SER A 97 -0.12 -8.92 1.16
N SER A 98 -1.41 -9.11 1.45
CA SER A 98 -2.22 -8.16 2.23
C SER A 98 -1.72 -8.00 3.66
N ILE A 99 -1.34 -9.09 4.30
CA ILE A 99 -0.82 -9.10 5.67
C ILE A 99 0.56 -8.41 5.73
N VAL A 100 1.47 -8.73 4.80
CA VAL A 100 2.79 -8.09 4.72
C VAL A 100 2.67 -6.59 4.48
N MET A 101 1.79 -6.16 3.57
CA MET A 101 1.53 -4.73 3.34
C MET A 101 0.93 -4.03 4.57
N GLY A 102 0.31 -4.77 5.49
CA GLY A 102 -0.12 -4.27 6.80
C GLY A 102 1.03 -3.78 7.70
N LEU A 103 2.28 -4.18 7.44
CA LEU A 103 3.47 -3.70 8.15
C LEU A 103 3.88 -2.27 7.77
N THR A 104 3.28 -1.69 6.73
CA THR A 104 3.61 -0.35 6.21
C THR A 104 3.74 0.72 7.31
N PRO A 105 2.83 0.89 8.28
CA PRO A 105 2.97 1.91 9.31
C PRO A 105 4.20 1.72 10.18
N LEU A 106 4.56 0.47 10.50
CA LEU A 106 5.68 0.14 11.36
C LEU A 106 7.02 0.36 10.66
N ILE A 107 7.13 -0.08 9.41
CA ILE A 107 8.35 0.11 8.60
C ILE A 107 8.56 1.59 8.29
N ASN A 108 7.50 2.35 8.02
CA ASN A 108 7.59 3.79 7.78
C ASN A 108 8.09 4.55 9.02
N VAL A 109 7.73 4.11 10.23
CA VAL A 109 8.26 4.70 11.47
C VAL A 109 9.75 4.41 11.64
N LEU A 110 10.17 3.17 11.34
CA LEU A 110 11.60 2.82 11.36
C LEU A 110 12.38 3.67 10.35
N LEU A 111 11.85 3.80 9.14
CA LEU A 111 12.46 4.59 8.08
C LEU A 111 12.52 6.08 8.45
N ALA A 112 11.45 6.64 9.01
CA ALA A 112 11.43 8.01 9.49
C ALA A 112 12.47 8.26 10.60
N HIS A 113 12.68 7.30 11.49
CA HIS A 113 13.72 7.38 12.52
C HIS A 113 15.14 7.39 11.93
N LEU A 114 15.37 6.59 10.88
CA LEU A 114 16.69 6.48 10.24
C LEU A 114 17.01 7.68 9.31
N VAL A 115 16.01 8.25 8.66
CA VAL A 115 16.18 9.31 7.65
C VAL A 115 15.88 10.71 8.21
N ALA A 116 14.84 10.84 9.04
CA ALA A 116 14.41 12.10 9.63
C ALA A 116 14.76 12.11 11.12
N SER A 117 15.73 12.92 11.52
CA SER A 117 16.27 13.00 12.90
C SER A 117 15.26 13.38 14.00
N ASN A 118 14.04 13.74 13.64
CA ASN A 118 13.03 14.27 14.57
C ASN A 118 12.02 13.24 15.12
N ASP A 119 11.94 12.01 14.60
CA ASP A 119 11.02 10.98 15.11
C ASP A 119 11.79 9.90 15.87
N ARG A 120 11.86 10.02 17.19
CA ARG A 120 12.56 9.07 18.05
C ARG A 120 11.73 7.80 18.24
N LEU A 121 12.39 6.64 18.13
CA LEU A 121 11.80 5.36 18.52
C LEU A 121 11.51 5.37 20.01
N ASN A 122 10.26 5.15 20.39
CA ASN A 122 9.88 4.87 21.75
C ASN A 122 9.74 3.35 21.98
N ARG A 123 9.66 2.92 23.25
CA ARG A 123 9.57 1.50 23.62
C ARG A 123 8.40 0.76 22.94
N TYR A 124 7.26 1.44 22.72
CA TYR A 124 6.09 0.82 22.09
C TYR A 124 6.31 0.58 20.60
N LYS A 125 6.98 1.51 19.92
CA LYS A 125 7.40 1.36 18.52
C LYS A 125 8.36 0.16 18.36
N VAL A 126 9.34 0.03 19.27
CA VAL A 126 10.29 -1.11 19.28
C VAL A 126 9.58 -2.43 19.56
N VAL A 127 8.71 -2.49 20.56
CA VAL A 127 7.93 -3.71 20.88
C VAL A 127 7.03 -4.08 19.71
N SER A 128 6.34 -3.11 19.09
CA SER A 128 5.50 -3.38 17.92
C SER A 128 6.29 -3.94 16.75
N LEU A 129 7.48 -3.41 16.47
CA LEU A 129 8.37 -3.94 15.43
C LEU A 129 8.79 -5.39 15.73
N ALA A 130 9.18 -5.69 16.96
CA ALA A 130 9.56 -7.06 17.35
C ALA A 130 8.39 -8.05 17.25
N VAL A 131 7.20 -7.66 17.71
CA VAL A 131 5.97 -8.48 17.62
C VAL A 131 5.58 -8.69 16.16
N SER A 132 5.65 -7.65 15.31
CA SER A 132 5.33 -7.79 13.89
C SER A 132 6.30 -8.69 13.15
N LEU A 133 7.60 -8.64 13.50
CA LEU A 133 8.61 -9.54 12.93
C LEU A 133 8.33 -11.00 13.33
N ALA A 134 7.95 -11.25 14.58
CA ALA A 134 7.55 -12.59 15.02
C ALA A 134 6.34 -13.12 14.24
N GLY A 135 5.33 -12.28 13.99
CA GLY A 135 4.18 -12.64 13.16
C GLY A 135 4.57 -12.94 11.70
N LEU A 136 5.48 -12.16 11.14
CA LEU A 136 6.00 -12.41 9.78
C LEU A 136 6.79 -13.73 9.71
N LEU A 137 7.66 -14.00 10.68
CA LEU A 137 8.43 -15.26 10.74
C LEU A 137 7.53 -16.49 10.91
N LEU A 138 6.40 -16.35 11.61
CA LEU A 138 5.41 -17.41 11.72
C LEU A 138 4.80 -17.75 10.35
N ILE A 139 4.44 -16.74 9.56
CA ILE A 139 3.89 -16.93 8.20
C ILE A 139 4.94 -17.56 7.27
N VAL A 140 6.19 -17.06 7.31
CA VAL A 140 7.28 -17.58 6.46
C VAL A 140 7.62 -19.03 6.80
N GLY A 141 7.63 -19.36 8.10
CA GLY A 141 8.05 -20.67 8.59
C GLY A 141 7.05 -21.79 8.33
N THR A 142 5.79 -21.44 8.14
CA THR A 142 4.72 -22.46 8.02
C THR A 142 3.94 -22.39 6.70
N GLY A 143 4.02 -21.29 5.95
CA GLY A 143 3.33 -21.15 4.67
C GLY A 143 1.83 -21.43 4.73
N SER A 144 1.15 -21.42 3.58
CA SER A 144 -0.30 -21.68 3.49
C SER A 144 -0.68 -23.16 3.60
N ASP A 145 0.27 -24.08 3.36
CA ASP A 145 0.03 -25.54 3.33
C ASP A 145 0.64 -26.25 4.53
N GLY A 146 1.09 -25.49 5.56
CA GLY A 146 1.83 -26.03 6.70
C GLY A 146 3.30 -26.39 6.40
N SER A 147 3.78 -26.14 5.19
CA SER A 147 5.19 -26.23 4.79
C SER A 147 5.82 -24.83 4.71
N PRO A 148 7.12 -24.67 5.00
CA PRO A 148 7.80 -23.40 4.83
C PRO A 148 7.65 -22.85 3.41
N LEU A 149 7.57 -21.52 3.29
CA LEU A 149 7.56 -20.88 1.97
C LEU A 149 8.82 -21.26 1.18
N ASP A 150 8.64 -21.53 -0.09
CA ASP A 150 9.73 -21.75 -1.04
C ASP A 150 10.53 -20.45 -1.28
N TRP A 151 11.65 -20.56 -2.00
CA TRP A 151 12.50 -19.40 -2.31
C TRP A 151 11.77 -18.31 -3.11
N ARG A 152 10.79 -18.68 -3.94
CA ARG A 152 9.96 -17.74 -4.68
C ARG A 152 9.06 -16.96 -3.72
N GLY A 153 8.40 -17.63 -2.77
CA GLY A 153 7.56 -17.00 -1.76
C GLY A 153 8.36 -16.07 -0.83
N ILE A 154 9.54 -16.51 -0.38
CA ILE A 154 10.46 -15.65 0.41
C ILE A 154 10.85 -14.42 -0.42
N GLY A 155 11.24 -14.60 -1.68
CA GLY A 155 11.52 -13.50 -2.61
C GLY A 155 10.35 -12.53 -2.75
N GLY A 156 9.12 -13.04 -2.81
CA GLY A 156 7.91 -12.23 -2.84
C GLY A 156 7.76 -11.35 -1.60
N ILE A 157 7.98 -11.90 -0.41
CA ILE A 157 7.95 -11.12 0.85
C ILE A 157 9.04 -10.05 0.85
N VAL A 158 10.26 -10.37 0.43
CA VAL A 158 11.37 -9.40 0.32
C VAL A 158 11.00 -8.25 -0.62
N LEU A 159 10.39 -8.55 -1.77
CA LEU A 159 9.93 -7.54 -2.73
C LEU A 159 8.81 -6.65 -2.14
N LEU A 160 7.86 -7.21 -1.39
CA LEU A 160 6.83 -6.45 -0.69
C LEU A 160 7.42 -5.52 0.38
N LEU A 161 8.41 -5.99 1.15
CA LEU A 161 9.11 -5.17 2.12
C LEU A 161 9.92 -4.05 1.43
N ALA A 162 10.60 -4.35 0.33
CA ALA A 162 11.29 -3.35 -0.49
C ALA A 162 10.31 -2.29 -1.03
N CYS A 163 9.13 -2.71 -1.51
CA CYS A 163 8.07 -1.79 -1.91
C CYS A 163 7.70 -0.82 -0.78
N ILE A 164 7.50 -1.32 0.44
CA ILE A 164 7.16 -0.47 1.60
C ILE A 164 8.28 0.55 1.86
N LEU A 165 9.55 0.14 1.76
CA LEU A 165 10.70 1.03 1.94
C LEU A 165 10.75 2.13 0.87
N PHE A 166 10.57 1.79 -0.41
CA PHE A 166 10.53 2.76 -1.50
C PHE A 166 9.37 3.76 -1.36
N GLN A 167 8.18 3.27 -1.02
CA GLN A 167 7.02 4.11 -0.77
C GLN A 167 7.22 5.01 0.46
N GLY A 168 7.79 4.47 1.53
CA GLY A 168 8.09 5.23 2.76
C GLY A 168 9.12 6.33 2.51
N TYR A 169 10.19 6.06 1.78
CA TYR A 169 11.17 7.06 1.39
C TYR A 169 10.54 8.17 0.53
N SER A 170 9.70 7.79 -0.43
CA SER A 170 8.99 8.77 -1.25
C SER A 170 7.98 9.60 -0.45
N ALA A 171 7.32 9.01 0.55
CA ALA A 171 6.42 9.72 1.45
C ALA A 171 7.17 10.78 2.29
N ILE A 172 8.41 10.49 2.73
CA ILE A 172 9.27 11.47 3.40
C ILE A 172 9.56 12.64 2.45
N SER A 173 9.96 12.36 1.20
CA SER A 173 10.23 13.41 0.20
C SER A 173 9.01 14.30 -0.07
N VAL A 174 7.79 13.72 -0.09
CA VAL A 174 6.54 14.50 -0.20
C VAL A 174 6.32 15.36 1.03
N SER A 175 6.62 14.86 2.23
CA SER A 175 6.44 15.62 3.47
C SER A 175 7.39 16.83 3.56
N GLU A 176 8.59 16.71 2.97
CA GLU A 176 9.58 17.80 2.91
C GLU A 176 9.17 18.94 1.95
N ASP A 177 8.34 18.64 0.95
CA ASP A 177 7.78 19.65 0.04
C ASP A 177 6.80 20.62 0.71
N LYS A 178 6.32 20.28 1.93
CA LYS A 178 5.43 21.10 2.78
C LYS A 178 4.13 21.52 2.06
N GLY A 179 3.61 20.69 1.18
CA GLY A 179 2.34 20.92 0.50
C GLY A 179 2.37 22.03 -0.56
N LYS A 180 3.52 22.34 -1.14
CA LYS A 180 3.66 23.33 -2.22
C LYS A 180 2.97 22.87 -3.51
N VAL A 181 2.90 21.56 -3.73
CA VAL A 181 2.23 20.96 -4.89
C VAL A 181 0.93 20.30 -4.45
N ASP A 182 -0.12 20.40 -5.27
CA ASP A 182 -1.39 19.73 -4.98
C ASP A 182 -1.22 18.20 -4.97
N PRO A 183 -1.70 17.48 -3.93
CA PRO A 183 -1.52 16.04 -3.81
C PRO A 183 -2.16 15.23 -4.94
N ILE A 184 -3.28 15.70 -5.52
CA ILE A 184 -3.94 15.01 -6.64
C ILE A 184 -3.08 15.18 -7.90
N PHE A 185 -2.49 16.36 -8.09
CA PHE A 185 -1.55 16.61 -9.18
C PHE A 185 -0.26 15.80 -9.05
N LEU A 186 0.32 15.69 -7.84
CA LEU A 186 1.44 14.79 -7.57
C LEU A 186 1.11 13.35 -7.99
N ASN A 187 -0.08 12.88 -7.60
CA ASN A 187 -0.53 11.55 -7.91
C ASN A 187 -0.78 11.34 -9.41
N ALA A 188 -1.37 12.34 -10.09
CA ALA A 188 -1.58 12.32 -11.54
C ALA A 188 -0.26 12.17 -12.31
N VAL A 189 0.72 13.00 -11.99
CA VAL A 189 2.03 13.00 -12.67
C VAL A 189 2.79 11.69 -12.43
N GLN A 190 2.89 11.24 -11.17
CA GLN A 190 3.61 10.00 -10.88
C GLN A 190 2.94 8.78 -11.53
N MET A 191 1.61 8.67 -11.51
CA MET A 191 0.89 7.55 -12.11
C MET A 191 0.97 7.56 -13.63
N PHE A 192 0.88 8.73 -14.26
CA PHE A 192 0.99 8.82 -15.71
C PHE A 192 2.39 8.46 -16.21
N PHE A 193 3.41 9.17 -15.77
CA PHE A 193 4.77 8.94 -16.23
C PHE A 193 5.37 7.65 -15.68
N GLY A 194 5.10 7.32 -14.42
CA GLY A 194 5.55 6.07 -13.81
C GLY A 194 4.84 4.86 -14.42
N GLY A 195 3.54 4.96 -14.71
CA GLY A 195 2.77 3.92 -15.39
C GLY A 195 3.31 3.66 -16.81
N LEU A 196 3.55 4.71 -17.59
CA LEU A 196 4.17 4.59 -18.91
C LEU A 196 5.56 3.97 -18.84
N LEU A 197 6.38 4.35 -17.87
CA LEU A 197 7.72 3.80 -17.67
C LEU A 197 7.65 2.30 -17.32
N ILE A 198 6.80 1.92 -16.37
CA ILE A 198 6.59 0.51 -15.99
C ILE A 198 6.11 -0.29 -17.20
N TYR A 199 5.13 0.24 -17.95
CA TYR A 199 4.58 -0.44 -19.13
C TYR A 199 5.62 -0.61 -20.24
N GLY A 200 6.39 0.45 -20.54
CA GLY A 200 7.45 0.41 -21.56
C GLY A 200 8.56 -0.58 -21.21
N VAL A 201 9.03 -0.55 -19.95
CA VAL A 201 10.03 -1.52 -19.47
C VAL A 201 9.42 -2.93 -19.41
N GLY A 202 8.16 -3.06 -19.00
CA GLY A 202 7.43 -4.34 -19.01
C GLY A 202 7.39 -4.97 -20.40
N ILE A 203 7.05 -4.20 -21.43
CA ILE A 203 7.07 -4.71 -22.83
C ILE A 203 8.49 -5.17 -23.21
N ALA A 204 9.52 -4.45 -22.82
CA ALA A 204 10.89 -4.80 -23.15
C ALA A 204 11.41 -6.04 -22.40
N ALA A 205 11.00 -6.23 -21.13
CA ALA A 205 11.49 -7.29 -20.25
C ALA A 205 10.63 -8.57 -20.28
N GLU A 206 9.31 -8.42 -20.37
CA GLU A 206 8.33 -9.51 -20.27
C GLU A 206 7.66 -9.82 -21.62
N GLY A 207 7.91 -8.98 -22.64
CA GLY A 207 7.24 -9.06 -23.93
C GLY A 207 5.93 -8.28 -23.97
N PHE A 208 5.41 -8.10 -25.18
CA PHE A 208 4.13 -7.43 -25.36
C PHE A 208 2.97 -8.41 -25.16
N HIS A 209 2.11 -8.11 -24.19
CA HIS A 209 0.88 -8.86 -23.92
C HIS A 209 -0.32 -8.08 -24.44
N PRO A 210 -1.07 -8.58 -25.44
CA PRO A 210 -2.25 -7.89 -25.95
C PRO A 210 -3.35 -7.88 -24.88
N PHE A 211 -3.74 -6.67 -24.46
CA PHE A 211 -4.77 -6.52 -23.43
C PHE A 211 -6.20 -6.51 -24.01
N TRP A 212 -6.36 -6.33 -25.33
CA TRP A 212 -7.68 -6.27 -25.99
C TRP A 212 -8.32 -7.65 -26.23
N ALA A 213 -7.60 -8.75 -26.05
CA ALA A 213 -8.07 -10.12 -26.26
C ALA A 213 -8.19 -10.91 -24.94
N LYS A 214 -8.40 -10.23 -23.82
CA LYS A 214 -8.51 -10.87 -22.51
C LYS A 214 -9.99 -11.10 -22.13
N PRO A 215 -10.30 -12.07 -21.27
CA PRO A 215 -11.67 -12.34 -20.82
C PRO A 215 -12.22 -11.19 -19.95
N VAL A 216 -13.56 -11.14 -19.79
CA VAL A 216 -14.26 -10.10 -19.04
C VAL A 216 -13.72 -9.94 -17.60
N GLY A 217 -13.33 -11.03 -16.95
CA GLY A 217 -12.76 -11.00 -15.60
C GLY A 217 -11.47 -10.20 -15.49
N PHE A 218 -10.63 -10.17 -16.54
CA PHE A 218 -9.44 -9.32 -16.60
C PHE A 218 -9.82 -7.84 -16.56
N TYR A 219 -10.77 -7.43 -17.40
CA TYR A 219 -11.21 -6.02 -17.46
C TYR A 219 -11.95 -5.61 -16.20
N ALA A 220 -12.70 -6.52 -15.59
CA ALA A 220 -13.35 -6.27 -14.29
C ALA A 220 -12.30 -6.01 -13.20
N SER A 221 -11.26 -6.85 -13.12
CA SER A 221 -10.15 -6.65 -12.17
C SER A 221 -9.40 -5.34 -12.43
N LEU A 222 -9.07 -5.05 -13.69
CA LEU A 222 -8.42 -3.81 -14.08
C LEU A 222 -9.29 -2.59 -13.74
N GLY A 223 -10.57 -2.63 -14.09
CA GLY A 223 -11.54 -1.54 -13.84
C GLY A 223 -11.71 -1.24 -12.35
N VAL A 224 -11.85 -2.28 -11.52
CA VAL A 224 -11.90 -2.14 -10.07
C VAL A 224 -10.62 -1.52 -9.52
N LEU A 225 -9.46 -1.97 -9.99
CA LEU A 225 -8.17 -1.43 -9.57
C LEU A 225 -7.97 0.04 -10.00
N VAL A 226 -8.43 0.40 -11.20
CA VAL A 226 -8.44 1.80 -11.67
C VAL A 226 -9.35 2.64 -10.77
N PHE A 227 -10.59 2.17 -10.53
CA PHE A 227 -11.54 2.82 -9.62
C PHE A 227 -10.93 3.04 -8.23
N ILE A 228 -10.35 1.99 -7.63
CA ILE A 228 -9.68 2.09 -6.32
C ILE A 228 -8.58 3.15 -6.35
N SER A 229 -7.75 3.17 -7.40
CA SER A 229 -6.63 4.11 -7.49
C SER A 229 -7.08 5.58 -7.57
N VAL A 230 -8.20 5.85 -8.26
CA VAL A 230 -8.75 7.20 -8.37
C VAL A 230 -9.43 7.62 -7.06
N PHE A 231 -10.26 6.76 -6.49
CA PHE A 231 -11.14 7.15 -5.39
C PHE A 231 -10.54 6.96 -4.00
N ALA A 232 -9.75 5.91 -3.76
CA ALA A 232 -9.19 5.68 -2.42
C ALA A 232 -8.25 6.81 -1.99
N PHE A 233 -7.40 7.30 -2.90
CA PHE A 233 -6.55 8.46 -2.61
C PHE A 233 -7.37 9.72 -2.36
N SER A 234 -8.43 9.95 -3.15
CA SER A 234 -9.32 11.10 -2.96
C SER A 234 -9.98 11.07 -1.57
N PHE A 235 -10.55 9.94 -1.16
CA PHE A 235 -11.12 9.78 0.17
C PHE A 235 -10.08 9.93 1.28
N TRP A 236 -8.87 9.41 1.08
CA TRP A 236 -7.79 9.56 2.04
C TRP A 236 -7.40 11.02 2.26
N PHE A 237 -7.25 11.80 1.18
CA PHE A 237 -6.97 13.24 1.27
C PHE A 237 -8.14 14.01 1.88
N MET A 238 -9.38 13.64 1.57
CA MET A 238 -10.55 14.23 2.23
C MET A 238 -10.54 13.94 3.74
N ALA A 239 -10.16 12.74 4.16
CA ALA A 239 -10.02 12.39 5.57
C ALA A 239 -8.97 13.27 6.26
N LEU A 240 -7.79 13.44 5.65
CA LEU A 240 -6.69 14.25 6.19
C LEU A 240 -7.02 15.74 6.28
N ARG A 241 -7.86 16.26 5.38
CA ARG A 241 -8.30 17.67 5.37
C ARG A 241 -9.51 17.95 6.26
N THR A 242 -10.14 16.91 6.84
CA THR A 242 -11.32 17.09 7.69
C THR A 242 -10.91 17.64 9.06
N GLU A 243 -11.39 18.85 9.37
CA GLU A 243 -11.11 19.51 10.64
C GLU A 243 -11.51 18.65 11.86
N GLY A 244 -10.72 18.72 12.90
CA GLY A 244 -10.95 17.97 14.15
C GLY A 244 -10.66 16.48 14.08
N THR A 245 -10.22 15.95 12.94
CA THR A 245 -9.82 14.53 12.78
C THR A 245 -8.32 14.40 13.01
N LYS A 246 -7.91 13.56 13.96
CA LYS A 246 -6.49 13.31 14.21
C LYS A 246 -5.90 12.36 13.18
N VAL A 247 -4.71 12.65 12.69
CA VAL A 247 -3.97 11.80 11.74
C VAL A 247 -3.78 10.37 12.28
N SER A 248 -3.60 10.24 13.61
CA SER A 248 -3.50 8.94 14.27
C SER A 248 -4.78 8.09 14.12
N ASP A 249 -5.96 8.73 14.24
CA ASP A 249 -7.25 8.02 14.11
C ASP A 249 -7.49 7.58 12.65
N ILE A 250 -7.11 8.41 11.69
CA ILE A 250 -7.14 8.08 10.26
C ILE A 250 -6.23 6.87 9.97
N ASN A 251 -4.98 6.89 10.47
CA ASN A 251 -4.03 5.81 10.27
C ASN A 251 -4.46 4.50 10.94
N MET A 252 -5.22 4.55 12.05
CA MET A 252 -5.79 3.35 12.67
C MET A 252 -6.79 2.64 11.75
N CYS A 253 -7.48 3.34 10.86
CA CYS A 253 -8.39 2.72 9.90
C CYS A 253 -7.64 1.77 8.93
N ARG A 254 -6.33 1.97 8.72
CA ARG A 254 -5.49 1.05 7.91
C ARG A 254 -5.32 -0.34 8.50
N LEU A 255 -5.64 -0.55 9.79
CA LEU A 255 -5.71 -1.90 10.39
C LEU A 255 -6.73 -2.82 9.68
N ILE A 256 -7.68 -2.23 8.96
CA ILE A 256 -8.65 -2.96 8.15
C ILE A 256 -7.95 -3.70 6.98
N ASN A 257 -6.89 -3.12 6.42
CA ASN A 257 -6.27 -3.61 5.19
C ASN A 257 -5.75 -5.06 5.29
N PRO A 258 -4.90 -5.44 6.27
CA PRO A 258 -4.38 -6.81 6.34
C PRO A 258 -5.49 -7.84 6.59
N VAL A 259 -6.47 -7.49 7.43
CA VAL A 259 -7.56 -8.41 7.78
C VAL A 259 -8.54 -8.58 6.63
N LEU A 260 -9.09 -7.47 6.13
CA LEU A 260 -10.07 -7.52 5.05
C LEU A 260 -9.44 -8.02 3.74
N GLY A 261 -8.19 -7.64 3.46
CA GLY A 261 -7.49 -8.09 2.26
C GLY A 261 -7.23 -9.60 2.27
N ALA A 262 -6.86 -10.18 3.41
CA ALA A 262 -6.70 -11.63 3.55
C ALA A 262 -8.05 -12.35 3.39
N VAL A 263 -9.10 -11.88 4.08
CA VAL A 263 -10.44 -12.46 3.96
C VAL A 263 -10.97 -12.40 2.53
N LEU A 264 -10.80 -11.27 1.85
CA LEU A 264 -11.21 -11.15 0.44
C LEU A 264 -10.42 -12.07 -0.48
N SER A 265 -9.11 -12.26 -0.23
CA SER A 265 -8.30 -13.21 -0.98
C SER A 265 -8.83 -14.64 -0.84
N TRP A 266 -9.12 -15.07 0.39
CA TRP A 266 -9.69 -16.41 0.63
C TRP A 266 -11.07 -16.62 0.01
N ILE A 267 -11.87 -15.56 -0.16
CA ILE A 267 -13.19 -15.64 -0.80
C ILE A 267 -13.09 -15.63 -2.33
N MET A 268 -12.15 -14.82 -2.88
CA MET A 268 -12.11 -14.51 -4.31
C MET A 268 -11.15 -15.38 -5.11
N LEU A 269 -10.08 -15.89 -4.47
CA LEU A 269 -9.00 -16.57 -5.18
C LEU A 269 -9.11 -18.08 -5.00
N PRO A 270 -9.25 -18.85 -6.10
CA PRO A 270 -9.26 -20.31 -6.04
C PRO A 270 -7.97 -20.86 -5.43
N GLY A 271 -8.10 -21.80 -4.49
CA GLY A 271 -6.96 -22.43 -3.82
C GLY A 271 -6.38 -21.62 -2.66
N GLU A 272 -6.85 -20.40 -2.38
CA GLU A 272 -6.52 -19.69 -1.15
C GLU A 272 -7.58 -19.97 -0.07
N TYR A 273 -7.15 -20.40 1.10
CA TYR A 273 -8.01 -20.67 2.26
C TYR A 273 -7.32 -20.23 3.57
N PRO A 274 -8.09 -19.94 4.62
CA PRO A 274 -7.51 -19.59 5.92
C PRO A 274 -6.83 -20.82 6.53
N ASP A 275 -5.50 -20.79 6.61
CA ASP A 275 -4.70 -21.74 7.36
C ASP A 275 -4.34 -21.17 8.75
N PHE A 276 -4.02 -22.08 9.69
CA PHE A 276 -3.76 -21.67 11.08
C PHE A 276 -2.61 -20.69 11.21
N SER A 277 -1.54 -20.87 10.47
CA SER A 277 -0.33 -20.04 10.55
C SER A 277 -0.53 -18.65 9.98
N THR A 278 -1.22 -18.56 8.84
CA THR A 278 -1.57 -17.26 8.24
C THR A 278 -2.52 -16.46 9.15
N VAL A 279 -3.54 -17.14 9.72
CA VAL A 279 -4.47 -16.50 10.68
C VAL A 279 -3.76 -16.09 11.97
N ALA A 280 -2.90 -16.95 12.53
CA ALA A 280 -2.15 -16.65 13.74
C ALA A 280 -1.14 -15.52 13.49
N GLY A 281 -0.38 -15.57 12.40
CA GLY A 281 0.55 -14.50 12.01
C GLY A 281 -0.14 -13.16 11.77
N MET A 282 -1.30 -13.18 11.11
CA MET A 282 -2.15 -12.00 10.93
C MET A 282 -2.60 -11.43 12.28
N ALA A 283 -3.07 -12.27 13.22
CA ALA A 283 -3.48 -11.82 14.54
C ALA A 283 -2.32 -11.19 15.32
N VAL A 284 -1.10 -11.76 15.23
CA VAL A 284 0.12 -11.19 15.85
C VAL A 284 0.46 -9.84 15.21
N ILE A 285 0.42 -9.71 13.89
CA ILE A 285 0.72 -8.44 13.18
C ILE A 285 -0.34 -7.37 13.52
N VAL A 286 -1.62 -7.72 13.52
CA VAL A 286 -2.68 -6.77 13.92
C VAL A 286 -2.51 -6.33 15.38
N SER A 287 -2.16 -7.25 16.27
CA SER A 287 -1.86 -6.92 17.67
C SER A 287 -0.69 -5.96 17.80
N SER A 288 0.35 -6.14 16.99
CA SER A 288 1.51 -5.23 16.94
C SER A 288 1.11 -3.80 16.55
N LEU A 289 0.22 -3.66 15.57
CA LEU A 289 -0.29 -2.37 15.13
C LEU A 289 -1.17 -1.71 16.22
N VAL A 290 -1.96 -2.49 16.96
CA VAL A 290 -2.72 -1.96 18.14
C VAL A 290 -1.75 -1.44 19.21
N ILE A 291 -0.68 -2.19 19.51
CA ILE A 291 0.36 -1.75 20.46
C ILE A 291 1.01 -0.45 19.96
N TYR A 292 1.32 -0.36 18.69
CA TYR A 292 1.90 0.83 18.06
C TYR A 292 1.01 2.06 18.22
N PHE A 293 -0.27 1.96 17.86
CA PHE A 293 -1.17 3.12 17.86
C PHE A 293 -1.69 3.50 19.27
N ARG A 294 -1.85 2.52 20.18
CA ARG A 294 -2.49 2.75 21.49
C ARG A 294 -1.59 2.54 22.69
N GLY A 295 -0.37 2.03 22.52
CA GLY A 295 0.49 1.63 23.63
C GLY A 295 0.72 2.75 24.66
N GLU A 296 1.01 3.98 24.25
CA GLU A 296 1.17 5.11 25.14
C GLU A 296 -0.12 5.48 25.89
N THR A 297 -1.23 5.52 25.18
CA THR A 297 -2.54 5.90 25.74
C THR A 297 -3.02 4.86 26.76
N ILE A 298 -2.82 3.57 26.50
CA ILE A 298 -3.21 2.49 27.40
C ILE A 298 -2.42 2.59 28.72
N VAL A 299 -1.11 2.79 28.63
CA VAL A 299 -0.27 2.86 29.85
C VAL A 299 -0.49 4.13 30.64
N GLN A 300 -0.72 5.27 29.99
CA GLN A 300 -1.09 6.49 30.69
C GLN A 300 -2.42 6.33 31.46
N ARG A 301 -3.44 5.76 30.83
CA ARG A 301 -4.72 5.48 31.50
C ARG A 301 -4.56 4.46 32.62
N TRP A 302 -3.71 3.47 32.50
CA TRP A 302 -3.46 2.49 33.55
C TRP A 302 -2.72 3.09 34.77
N ARG A 303 -1.75 4.01 34.54
CA ARG A 303 -1.08 4.74 35.58
C ARG A 303 -2.04 5.65 36.35
N LEU A 304 -2.93 6.37 35.64
CA LEU A 304 -3.94 7.24 36.25
C LEU A 304 -5.01 6.51 37.07
N ARG A 305 -5.20 5.21 36.83
CA ARG A 305 -6.13 4.38 37.62
C ARG A 305 -5.49 3.74 38.85
N ARG A 306 -4.18 3.81 38.99
CA ARG A 306 -3.44 3.28 40.15
C ARG A 306 -3.09 4.35 41.19
N HIS A 307 -3.31 5.61 40.88
CA HIS A 307 -3.28 6.74 41.78
C HIS A 307 -4.69 7.27 42.05
#